data_3376a65ed6ab65abc547531bf11b9b70
#
_entry.id   3376a65ed6ab65abc547531bf11b9b70
#
_cell.length_a   1.000
_cell.length_b   1.000
_cell.length_c   1.000
_cell.angle_alpha   90.00
_cell.angle_beta   90.00
_cell.angle_gamma   90.00
#
_symmetry.space_group_name_H-M   'P 1'
#
loop_
_entity.id
_entity.type
_entity.pdbx_description
1 polymer ?
#
loop_
_entity_poly.entity_id
_entity_poly.type
_entity_poly.pdbx_seq_one_letter_code
_entity_poly.pdbx_strand_id
1 'polypeptide(L)'
;MDIEQIRQELAEKVKNIDSIGKKLKFELDGHYMLIDGSGEENIMTDENGDADCTVTMSIDTYLKLQRKEIKPMVATLTRKLKVKGDLSVAKKLKQLM
;
A
#
# COMPACT_ATOMS: atom_id res chain seq x y z
N MET A 1 8.91 -12.60 -7.35
CA MET A 1 7.54 -12.63 -6.85
C MET A 1 6.64 -11.94 -7.86
N ASP A 2 5.55 -12.56 -8.29
CA ASP A 2 4.64 -11.94 -9.25
C ASP A 2 3.56 -11.11 -8.53
N ILE A 3 2.78 -10.36 -9.31
CA ILE A 3 1.78 -9.44 -8.74
C ILE A 3 0.67 -10.18 -7.99
N GLU A 4 0.32 -11.40 -8.40
CA GLU A 4 -0.71 -12.17 -7.71
C GLU A 4 -0.26 -12.59 -6.31
N GLN A 5 0.99 -12.96 -6.16
CA GLN A 5 1.56 -13.28 -4.85
C GLN A 5 1.57 -12.04 -3.96
N ILE A 6 1.92 -10.89 -4.52
CA ILE A 6 1.92 -9.62 -3.80
C ILE A 6 0.51 -9.27 -3.35
N ARG A 7 -0.50 -9.43 -4.21
CA ARG A 7 -1.90 -9.20 -3.86
C ARG A 7 -2.36 -10.07 -2.71
N GLN A 8 -2.00 -11.36 -2.75
CA GLN A 8 -2.37 -12.30 -1.70
C GLN A 8 -1.73 -11.93 -0.37
N GLU A 9 -0.45 -11.59 -0.37
CA GLU A 9 0.25 -11.16 0.84
C GLU A 9 -0.33 -9.89 1.41
N LEU A 10 -0.57 -8.91 0.56
CA LEU A 10 -1.13 -7.63 1.01
C LEU A 10 -2.55 -7.81 1.54
N ALA A 11 -3.36 -8.65 0.89
CA ALA A 11 -4.70 -8.94 1.36
C ALA A 11 -4.69 -9.57 2.76
N GLU A 12 -3.76 -10.49 3.02
CA GLU A 12 -3.61 -11.06 4.35
C GLU A 12 -3.20 -10.02 5.38
N LYS A 13 -2.28 -9.14 5.02
CA LYS A 13 -1.81 -8.10 5.94
C LYS A 13 -2.93 -7.12 6.30
N VAL A 14 -3.75 -6.70 5.32
CA VAL A 14 -4.82 -5.75 5.61
C VAL A 14 -5.93 -6.35 6.46
N LYS A 15 -6.10 -7.67 6.45
CA LYS A 15 -7.05 -8.34 7.33
C LYS A 15 -6.61 -8.36 8.78
N ASN A 16 -5.30 -8.29 9.01
CA ASN A 16 -4.71 -8.42 10.36
C ASN A 16 -4.43 -7.08 11.03
N ILE A 17 -4.79 -5.98 10.40
CA ILE A 17 -4.66 -4.65 10.99
C ILE A 17 -6.04 -4.04 11.19
N ASP A 18 -6.11 -3.04 12.05
CA ASP A 18 -7.34 -2.30 12.29
C ASP A 18 -7.80 -1.60 11.01
N SER A 19 -9.10 -1.33 10.91
CA SER A 19 -9.65 -0.58 9.80
C SER A 19 -8.91 0.74 9.62
N ILE A 20 -8.48 1.01 8.39
CA ILE A 20 -7.76 2.24 8.05
C ILE A 20 -8.66 3.47 8.21
N GLY A 21 -9.97 3.30 8.06
CA GLY A 21 -10.95 4.38 8.15
C GLY A 21 -11.11 5.17 6.86
N LYS A 22 -10.25 4.95 5.89
CA LYS A 22 -10.24 5.63 4.60
C LYS A 22 -9.80 4.67 3.50
N LYS A 23 -9.78 5.16 2.27
CA LYS A 23 -9.34 4.37 1.12
C LYS A 23 -7.87 4.63 0.82
N LEU A 24 -7.10 3.57 0.71
CA LEU A 24 -5.68 3.61 0.38
C LEU A 24 -5.44 2.82 -0.90
N LYS A 25 -4.80 3.43 -1.88
CA LYS A 25 -4.49 2.78 -3.14
C LYS A 25 -2.99 2.57 -3.30
N PHE A 26 -2.61 1.35 -3.67
CA PHE A 26 -1.24 1.05 -4.08
C PHE A 26 -1.18 0.97 -5.60
N GLU A 27 -0.17 1.59 -6.18
CA GLU A 27 0.14 1.45 -7.60
C GLU A 27 1.56 0.89 -7.70
N LEU A 28 1.67 -0.36 -8.16
CA LEU A 28 2.93 -1.08 -8.30
C LEU A 28 3.14 -1.41 -9.77
N ASP A 29 4.05 -0.69 -10.44
CA ASP A 29 4.37 -0.90 -11.85
C ASP A 29 3.12 -0.97 -12.74
N GLY A 30 2.16 -0.08 -12.51
CA GLY A 30 0.92 -0.02 -13.27
C GLY A 30 -0.19 -0.95 -12.80
N HIS A 31 0.04 -1.73 -11.75
CA HIS A 31 -0.98 -2.58 -11.14
C HIS A 31 -1.60 -1.86 -9.93
N TYR A 32 -2.92 -1.87 -9.83
CA TYR A 32 -3.64 -1.17 -8.78
C TYR A 32 -4.18 -2.13 -7.74
N MET A 33 -4.06 -1.74 -6.48
CA MET A 33 -4.66 -2.45 -5.36
C MET A 33 -5.30 -1.41 -4.46
N LEU A 34 -6.64 -1.41 -4.41
CA LEU A 34 -7.40 -0.45 -3.61
C LEU A 34 -7.82 -1.11 -2.31
N ILE A 35 -7.45 -0.51 -1.20
CA ILE A 35 -7.85 -0.96 0.12
C ILE A 35 -8.90 0.00 0.63
N ASP A 36 -10.13 -0.48 0.75
CA ASP A 36 -11.25 0.29 1.28
C ASP A 36 -11.40 -0.04 2.76
N GLY A 37 -10.90 0.86 3.60
CA GLY A 37 -11.00 0.73 5.04
C GLY A 37 -12.08 1.63 5.64
N SER A 38 -13.01 2.12 4.83
CA SER A 38 -14.07 3.01 5.31
C SER A 38 -15.15 2.29 6.13
N GLY A 39 -15.24 0.97 6.04
CA GLY A 39 -16.14 0.15 6.82
C GLY A 39 -15.47 -0.44 8.06
N GLU A 40 -16.08 -1.48 8.63
CA GLU A 40 -15.54 -2.14 9.82
C GLU A 40 -14.27 -2.94 9.52
N GLU A 41 -14.14 -3.43 8.28
CA GLU A 41 -13.00 -4.22 7.85
C GLU A 41 -12.35 -3.59 6.63
N ASN A 42 -11.06 -3.86 6.45
CA ASN A 42 -10.35 -3.46 5.24
C ASN A 42 -10.66 -4.46 4.13
N ILE A 43 -11.14 -3.97 3.01
CA ILE A 43 -11.45 -4.79 1.83
C ILE A 43 -10.51 -4.38 0.71
N MET A 44 -9.78 -5.34 0.15
CA MET A 44 -8.86 -5.07 -0.96
C MET A 44 -9.48 -5.52 -2.28
N THR A 45 -9.42 -4.64 -3.28
CA THR A 45 -9.84 -4.93 -4.65
C THR A 45 -8.73 -4.54 -5.60
N ASP A 46 -8.85 -4.92 -6.87
CA ASP A 46 -7.92 -4.50 -7.92
C ASP A 46 -8.46 -3.36 -8.78
N GLU A 47 -9.48 -2.69 -8.29
CA GLU A 47 -10.07 -1.54 -8.99
C GLU A 47 -9.15 -0.33 -8.94
N ASN A 48 -9.17 0.47 -10.01
CA ASN A 48 -8.50 1.77 -10.03
C ASN A 48 -9.52 2.87 -9.71
N GLY A 49 -10.06 2.80 -8.49
CA GLY A 49 -11.02 3.78 -8.01
C GLY A 49 -10.36 4.95 -7.29
N ASP A 50 -11.16 5.92 -6.89
CA ASP A 50 -10.68 7.06 -6.12
C ASP A 50 -10.24 6.58 -4.73
N ALA A 51 -9.20 7.23 -4.21
CA ALA A 51 -8.67 6.92 -2.89
C ALA A 51 -8.27 8.21 -2.17
N ASP A 52 -8.31 8.17 -0.84
CA ASP A 52 -7.87 9.30 -0.02
C ASP A 52 -6.36 9.45 -0.06
N CYS A 53 -5.64 8.37 -0.28
CA CYS A 53 -4.19 8.36 -0.41
C CYS A 53 -3.78 7.34 -1.48
N THR A 54 -2.84 7.72 -2.33
CA THR A 54 -2.26 6.83 -3.34
C THR A 54 -0.77 6.71 -3.10
N VAL A 55 -0.28 5.48 -3.03
CA VAL A 55 1.13 5.18 -2.86
C VAL A 55 1.63 4.49 -4.11
N THR A 56 2.62 5.10 -4.76
CA THR A 56 3.18 4.62 -6.02
C THR A 56 4.62 4.18 -5.81
N MET A 57 4.95 2.98 -6.25
CA MET A 57 6.31 2.45 -6.21
C MET A 57 6.44 1.32 -7.22
N SER A 58 7.69 0.92 -7.49
CA SER A 58 7.93 -0.29 -8.29
C SER A 58 7.73 -1.53 -7.44
N ILE A 59 7.51 -2.67 -8.10
CA ILE A 59 7.45 -3.97 -7.42
C ILE A 59 8.77 -4.23 -6.67
N ASP A 60 9.90 -3.89 -7.29
CA ASP A 60 11.20 -4.04 -6.67
C ASP A 60 11.31 -3.28 -5.34
N THR A 61 10.86 -2.02 -5.33
CA THR A 61 10.85 -1.21 -4.11
C THR A 61 9.93 -1.81 -3.05
N TYR A 62 8.75 -2.29 -3.46
CA TYR A 62 7.82 -2.94 -2.55
C TYR A 62 8.47 -4.15 -1.86
N LEU A 63 9.15 -5.01 -2.63
CA LEU A 63 9.81 -6.18 -2.09
C LEU A 63 10.94 -5.81 -1.13
N LYS A 64 11.70 -4.76 -1.45
CA LYS A 64 12.75 -4.28 -0.55
C LYS A 64 12.20 -3.77 0.77
N LEU A 65 11.08 -3.07 0.72
CA LEU A 65 10.39 -2.59 1.93
C LEU A 65 9.89 -3.77 2.77
N GLN A 66 9.33 -4.80 2.14
CA GLN A 66 8.86 -5.99 2.83
C GLN A 66 9.98 -6.75 3.51
N ARG A 67 11.15 -6.81 2.89
CA ARG A 67 12.35 -7.46 3.43
C ARG A 67 13.10 -6.57 4.42
N LYS A 68 12.65 -5.35 4.62
CA LYS A 68 13.29 -4.35 5.46
C LYS A 68 14.71 -3.99 4.99
N GLU A 69 14.96 -4.15 3.70
CA GLU A 69 16.22 -3.74 3.06
C GLU A 69 16.30 -2.22 2.87
N ILE A 70 15.13 -1.55 2.82
CA ILE A 70 15.04 -0.10 2.72
C ILE A 70 13.91 0.37 3.64
N LYS A 71 14.10 1.49 4.31
CA LYS A 71 13.06 2.08 5.16
C LYS A 71 12.13 2.95 4.32
N PRO A 72 10.82 3.01 4.67
CA PRO A 72 9.87 3.86 3.92
C PRO A 72 10.32 5.31 3.81
N MET A 73 10.91 5.88 4.86
CA MET A 73 11.41 7.25 4.84
C MET A 73 12.51 7.43 3.78
N VAL A 74 13.44 6.49 3.72
CA VAL A 74 14.54 6.54 2.74
C VAL A 74 13.99 6.39 1.33
N ALA A 75 13.03 5.46 1.13
CA ALA A 75 12.39 5.29 -0.16
C ALA A 75 11.69 6.57 -0.63
N THR A 76 11.03 7.28 0.29
CA THR A 76 10.38 8.54 -0.01
C THR A 76 11.39 9.62 -0.38
N LEU A 77 12.47 9.74 0.38
CA LEU A 77 13.52 10.74 0.12
C LEU A 77 14.24 10.51 -1.21
N THR A 78 14.40 9.25 -1.61
CA THR A 78 15.06 8.90 -2.87
C THR A 78 14.07 8.81 -4.04
N ARG A 79 12.81 9.19 -3.82
CA ARG A 79 11.74 9.18 -4.82
C ARG A 79 11.39 7.78 -5.36
N LYS A 80 11.75 6.74 -4.66
CA LYS A 80 11.36 5.37 -4.99
C LYS A 80 9.93 5.08 -4.53
N LEU A 81 9.47 5.83 -3.54
CA LEU A 81 8.12 5.75 -3.00
C LEU A 81 7.49 7.13 -3.09
N LYS A 82 6.36 7.23 -3.77
CA LYS A 82 5.60 8.48 -3.89
C LYS A 82 4.27 8.34 -3.16
N VAL A 83 3.95 9.35 -2.38
CA VAL A 83 2.69 9.40 -1.63
C VAL A 83 1.91 10.63 -2.07
N LYS A 84 0.67 10.43 -2.48
CA LYS A 84 -0.22 11.52 -2.90
C LYS A 84 -1.54 11.42 -2.15
N GLY A 85 -1.98 12.53 -1.59
CA GLY A 85 -3.25 12.62 -0.89
C GLY A 85 -3.06 12.74 0.61
N ASP A 86 -3.94 12.12 1.38
CA ASP A 86 -3.98 12.24 2.83
C ASP A 86 -2.80 11.54 3.50
N LEU A 87 -1.89 12.31 4.05
CA LEU A 87 -0.69 11.78 4.69
C LEU A 87 -0.99 11.00 5.98
N SER A 88 -2.13 11.25 6.62
CA SER A 88 -2.50 10.48 7.80
C SER A 88 -2.76 9.01 7.45
N VAL A 89 -3.25 8.75 6.24
CA VAL A 89 -3.44 7.40 5.73
C VAL A 89 -2.09 6.74 5.46
N ALA A 90 -1.13 7.52 4.96
CA ALA A 90 0.21 7.02 4.67
C ALA A 90 0.92 6.49 5.91
N LYS A 91 0.60 6.99 7.09
CA LYS A 91 1.17 6.50 8.35
C LYS A 91 0.80 5.04 8.61
N LYS A 92 -0.31 4.56 8.05
CA LYS A 92 -0.74 3.17 8.18
C LYS A 92 0.15 2.21 7.38
N LEU A 93 0.96 2.73 6.46
CA LEU A 93 1.88 1.90 5.67
C LEU A 93 2.83 1.09 6.54
N LYS A 94 3.22 1.61 7.70
CA LYS A 94 4.11 0.90 8.60
C LYS A 94 3.52 -0.43 9.07
N GLN A 95 2.20 -0.52 9.13
CA GLN A 95 1.51 -1.75 9.53
C GLN A 95 1.46 -2.76 8.39
N LEU A 96 1.63 -2.29 7.15
CA LEU A 96 1.57 -3.12 5.95
C LEU A 96 2.96 -3.51 5.42
N MET A 97 4.00 -2.84 5.89
CA MET A 97 5.37 -3.06 5.43
C MET A 97 6.26 -3.80 6.43
#